data_bda622e5ce1ad6f1a87f7d5c5a9af6d8
#
_entry.id   bda622e5ce1ad6f1a87f7d5c5a9af6d8
#
_cell.length_a   1.000
_cell.length_b   1.000
_cell.length_c   1.000
_cell.angle_alpha   90.00
_cell.angle_beta   90.00
_cell.angle_gamma   90.00
#
_symmetry.space_group_name_H-M   'P 1'
#
loop_
_entity.id
_entity.type
_entity.pdbx_description
1 polymer ?
#
loop_
_entity_poly.entity_id
_entity_poly.type
_entity_poly.pdbx_seq_one_letter_code
_entity_poly.pdbx_strand_id
1 'polypeptide(L)'
;MKSIKKKRSMASHRKLHFQKVLGSMIVALALLFAGSAGAQETKTIKGMVRDVTGEPLIGASVIEKGTNNGVITDVDGNFTLTVPADATLSIAYMGYATREIHLAKRKKQGDLRVTLREDSQQLKEVVVTAMGIKKDTKRLGYA
;
A
#
# COMPACT_ATOMS: atom_id res chain seq x y z
N MET A 1 -67.81 -7.47 27.52
CA MET A 1 -67.25 -6.55 26.45
C MET A 1 -66.13 -5.67 26.90
N LYS A 2 -66.15 -5.11 28.10
CA LYS A 2 -65.06 -4.25 28.60
C LYS A 2 -63.71 -4.97 28.80
N SER A 3 -63.72 -6.28 29.15
CA SER A 3 -62.49 -7.07 29.32
C SER A 3 -61.75 -7.38 28.02
N ILE A 4 -62.45 -7.52 26.90
CA ILE A 4 -61.88 -7.77 25.60
C ILE A 4 -61.09 -6.53 25.07
N LYS A 5 -61.61 -5.31 25.30
CA LYS A 5 -60.95 -4.06 24.96
C LYS A 5 -59.66 -3.86 25.76
N LYS A 6 -59.63 -4.23 27.04
CA LYS A 6 -58.42 -4.21 27.88
C LYS A 6 -57.33 -5.15 27.37
N LYS A 7 -57.67 -6.37 26.94
CA LYS A 7 -56.73 -7.34 26.37
C LYS A 7 -56.11 -6.84 25.06
N ARG A 8 -56.88 -6.21 24.19
CA ARG A 8 -56.36 -5.60 22.92
C ARG A 8 -55.39 -4.44 23.19
N SER A 9 -55.71 -3.62 24.20
CA SER A 9 -54.84 -2.51 24.62
C SER A 9 -53.49 -3.00 25.14
N MET A 10 -53.44 -4.04 25.95
CA MET A 10 -52.20 -4.65 26.43
C MET A 10 -51.36 -5.27 25.30
N ALA A 11 -51.99 -5.93 24.32
CA ALA A 11 -51.30 -6.51 23.18
C ALA A 11 -50.64 -5.43 22.27
N SER A 12 -51.31 -4.29 22.10
CA SER A 12 -50.73 -3.20 21.32
C SER A 12 -49.52 -2.54 22.01
N HIS A 13 -49.58 -2.41 23.33
CA HIS A 13 -48.42 -1.88 24.09
C HIS A 13 -47.20 -2.80 24.03
N ARG A 14 -47.39 -4.12 24.08
CA ARG A 14 -46.29 -5.09 23.93
C ARG A 14 -45.62 -5.02 22.54
N LYS A 15 -46.43 -4.89 21.50
CA LYS A 15 -45.90 -4.74 20.13
C LYS A 15 -45.09 -3.46 19.95
N LEU A 16 -45.53 -2.34 20.52
CA LEU A 16 -44.82 -1.06 20.47
C LEU A 16 -43.48 -1.12 21.22
N HIS A 17 -43.42 -1.74 22.39
CA HIS A 17 -42.18 -1.94 23.12
C HIS A 17 -41.19 -2.85 22.36
N PHE A 18 -41.68 -3.92 21.76
CA PHE A 18 -40.87 -4.83 20.97
C PHE A 18 -40.25 -4.15 19.75
N GLN A 19 -40.99 -3.32 19.03
CA GLN A 19 -40.47 -2.55 17.90
C GLN A 19 -39.40 -1.51 18.32
N LYS A 20 -39.60 -0.84 19.45
CA LYS A 20 -38.63 0.11 19.99
C LYS A 20 -37.35 -0.58 20.43
N VAL A 21 -37.43 -1.73 21.06
CA VAL A 21 -36.26 -2.52 21.48
C VAL A 21 -35.54 -3.09 20.28
N LEU A 22 -36.24 -3.57 19.25
CA LEU A 22 -35.59 -4.04 18.01
C LEU A 22 -34.87 -2.92 17.27
N GLY A 23 -35.48 -1.76 17.12
CA GLY A 23 -34.88 -0.59 16.50
C GLY A 23 -33.64 -0.13 17.25
N SER A 24 -33.69 -0.10 18.57
CA SER A 24 -32.55 0.24 19.41
C SER A 24 -31.37 -0.75 19.29
N MET A 25 -31.72 -2.05 19.18
CA MET A 25 -30.70 -3.10 19.03
C MET A 25 -29.99 -3.04 17.66
N ILE A 26 -30.73 -2.72 16.59
CA ILE A 26 -30.16 -2.55 15.25
C ILE A 26 -29.24 -1.32 15.20
N VAL A 27 -29.63 -0.22 15.81
CA VAL A 27 -28.81 0.99 15.90
C VAL A 27 -27.54 0.74 16.72
N ALA A 28 -27.64 0.06 17.84
CA ALA A 28 -26.47 -0.31 18.66
C ALA A 28 -25.52 -1.25 17.92
N LEU A 29 -26.03 -2.20 17.14
CA LEU A 29 -25.23 -3.10 16.31
C LEU A 29 -24.54 -2.35 15.16
N ALA A 30 -25.23 -1.41 14.54
CA ALA A 30 -24.65 -0.55 13.49
C ALA A 30 -23.52 0.34 14.00
N LEU A 31 -23.63 0.85 15.24
CA LEU A 31 -22.57 1.63 15.89
C LEU A 31 -21.35 0.79 16.24
N LEU A 32 -21.51 -0.50 16.54
CA LEU A 32 -20.40 -1.41 16.78
C LEU A 32 -19.59 -1.71 15.49
N PHE A 33 -20.26 -1.74 14.34
CA PHE A 33 -19.60 -1.89 13.05
C PHE A 33 -18.95 -0.62 12.52
N ALA A 34 -19.42 0.55 12.91
CA ALA A 34 -18.86 1.84 12.50
C ALA A 34 -17.51 2.16 13.18
N GLY A 35 -17.17 1.47 14.26
CA GLY A 35 -15.93 1.71 15.02
C GLY A 35 -14.67 1.05 14.47
N SER A 36 -14.76 0.25 13.41
CA SER A 36 -13.60 -0.49 12.86
C SER A 36 -13.04 0.07 11.56
N ALA A 37 -13.49 1.24 11.10
CA ALA A 37 -12.74 2.00 10.12
C ALA A 37 -11.51 2.60 10.81
N GLY A 38 -10.50 1.77 11.05
CA GLY A 38 -9.19 2.24 11.48
C GLY A 38 -8.70 3.24 10.46
N ALA A 39 -8.73 4.52 10.77
CA ALA A 39 -8.08 5.55 10.00
C ALA A 39 -6.58 5.22 10.03
N GLN A 40 -6.05 4.64 8.96
CA GLN A 40 -4.61 4.47 8.81
C GLN A 40 -3.98 5.84 8.80
N GLU A 41 -3.10 6.11 9.77
CA GLU A 41 -2.33 7.34 9.77
C GLU A 41 -1.48 7.40 8.50
N THR A 42 -1.79 8.35 7.65
CA THR A 42 -0.98 8.64 6.47
C THR A 42 0.07 9.69 6.80
N LYS A 43 1.26 9.51 6.29
CA LYS A 43 2.37 10.47 6.42
C LYS A 43 2.84 10.91 5.04
N THR A 44 3.13 12.18 4.92
CA THR A 44 3.82 12.72 3.75
C THR A 44 5.32 12.55 3.94
N ILE A 45 5.92 11.69 3.12
CA ILE A 45 7.35 11.41 3.13
C ILE A 45 8.01 12.25 2.04
N LYS A 46 8.98 13.04 2.45
CA LYS A 46 9.87 13.75 1.54
C LYS A 46 11.21 13.04 1.52
N GLY A 47 11.84 12.99 0.38
CA GLY A 47 13.13 12.33 0.27
C GLY A 47 13.87 12.70 -0.99
N MET A 48 15.09 12.18 -1.08
CA MET A 48 15.99 12.40 -2.18
C MET A 48 16.65 11.08 -2.56
N VAL A 49 16.70 10.78 -3.86
CA VAL A 49 17.33 9.58 -4.41
C VAL A 49 18.61 9.99 -5.12
N ARG A 50 19.72 9.37 -4.75
CA ARG A 50 21.05 9.60 -5.31
C ARG A 50 21.73 8.28 -5.64
N ASP A 51 22.75 8.33 -6.46
CA ASP A 51 23.67 7.22 -6.68
C ASP A 51 24.79 7.19 -5.63
N VAL A 52 25.71 6.22 -5.74
CA VAL A 52 26.86 6.09 -4.82
C VAL A 52 27.87 7.25 -4.96
N THR A 53 27.87 7.96 -6.07
CA THR A 53 28.72 9.13 -6.30
C THR A 53 28.12 10.41 -5.71
N GLY A 54 26.86 10.37 -5.30
CA GLY A 54 26.13 11.50 -4.76
C GLY A 54 25.33 12.30 -5.80
N GLU A 55 25.31 11.84 -7.05
CA GLU A 55 24.51 12.48 -8.09
C GLU A 55 23.02 12.18 -7.93
N PRO A 56 22.13 13.18 -8.10
CA PRO A 56 20.71 12.95 -8.01
C PRO A 56 20.22 12.10 -9.18
N LEU A 57 19.37 11.12 -8.90
CA LEU A 57 18.74 10.27 -9.90
C LEU A 57 17.39 10.87 -10.31
N ILE A 58 17.34 11.39 -11.51
CA ILE A 58 16.16 12.02 -12.12
C ILE A 58 15.28 10.94 -12.74
N GLY A 59 13.98 10.94 -12.41
CA GLY A 59 13.03 9.96 -12.97
C GLY A 59 13.08 8.60 -12.29
N ALA A 60 13.70 8.49 -11.11
CA ALA A 60 13.63 7.29 -10.29
C ALA A 60 12.17 7.09 -9.78
N SER A 61 11.71 5.86 -9.81
CA SER A 61 10.38 5.48 -9.37
C SER A 61 10.37 5.21 -7.88
N VAL A 62 9.46 5.85 -7.14
CA VAL A 62 9.21 5.62 -5.71
C VAL A 62 7.77 5.18 -5.56
N ILE A 63 7.55 3.92 -5.24
CA ILE A 63 6.22 3.29 -5.20
C ILE A 63 5.98 2.70 -3.81
N GLU A 64 4.77 2.89 -3.30
CA GLU A 64 4.30 2.14 -2.15
C GLU A 64 4.08 0.68 -2.53
N LYS A 65 4.84 -0.24 -1.93
CA LYS A 65 4.78 -1.67 -2.25
C LYS A 65 3.38 -2.24 -2.06
N GLY A 66 2.90 -2.96 -3.06
CA GLY A 66 1.57 -3.57 -3.06
C GLY A 66 0.44 -2.64 -3.51
N THR A 67 0.75 -1.40 -3.93
CA THR A 67 -0.21 -0.43 -4.45
C THR A 67 0.28 0.22 -5.74
N ASN A 68 -0.60 1.00 -6.37
CA ASN A 68 -0.23 1.84 -7.52
C ASN A 68 0.13 3.28 -7.11
N ASN A 69 0.22 3.54 -5.81
CA ASN A 69 0.56 4.85 -5.28
C ASN A 69 2.07 5.07 -5.39
N GLY A 70 2.48 5.97 -6.25
CA GLY A 70 3.89 6.25 -6.47
C GLY A 70 4.13 7.58 -7.15
N VAL A 71 5.37 8.03 -7.11
CA VAL A 71 5.86 9.24 -7.75
C VAL A 71 7.22 8.96 -8.40
N ILE A 72 7.64 9.86 -9.28
CA ILE A 72 8.99 9.88 -9.84
C ILE A 72 9.77 11.07 -9.30
N THR A 73 11.09 10.92 -9.17
CA THR A 73 11.96 11.99 -8.68
C THR A 73 12.09 13.12 -9.70
N ASP A 74 12.28 14.33 -9.20
CA ASP A 74 12.49 15.53 -9.98
C ASP A 74 13.96 15.69 -10.43
N VAL A 75 14.27 16.84 -11.02
CA VAL A 75 15.64 17.17 -11.52
C VAL A 75 16.71 17.18 -10.43
N ASP A 76 16.33 17.38 -9.18
CA ASP A 76 17.22 17.36 -8.01
C ASP A 76 17.21 15.99 -7.30
N GLY A 77 16.48 15.01 -7.83
CA GLY A 77 16.31 13.70 -7.23
C GLY A 77 15.34 13.67 -6.05
N ASN A 78 14.60 14.75 -5.83
CA ASN A 78 13.63 14.86 -4.73
C ASN A 78 12.30 14.21 -5.08
N PHE A 79 11.64 13.68 -4.07
CA PHE A 79 10.27 13.16 -4.18
C PHE A 79 9.45 13.51 -2.94
N THR A 80 8.15 13.56 -3.12
CA THR A 80 7.18 13.71 -2.04
C THR A 80 6.05 12.72 -2.29
N LEU A 81 5.78 11.85 -1.33
CA LEU A 81 4.77 10.81 -1.44
C LEU A 81 4.02 10.66 -0.12
N THR A 82 2.68 10.63 -0.17
CA THR A 82 1.84 10.39 0.98
C THR A 82 1.47 8.90 1.04
N VAL A 83 1.84 8.26 2.14
CA VAL A 83 1.70 6.81 2.35
C VAL A 83 1.30 6.52 3.80
N PRO A 84 0.75 5.34 4.09
CA PRO A 84 0.56 4.90 5.47
C PRO A 84 1.88 4.90 6.26
N ALA A 85 1.79 5.13 7.57
CA ALA A 85 2.97 5.21 8.44
C ALA A 85 3.81 3.91 8.50
N ASP A 86 3.19 2.77 8.22
CA ASP A 86 3.78 1.44 8.19
C ASP A 86 4.13 0.94 6.78
N ALA A 87 3.97 1.78 5.76
CA ALA A 87 4.20 1.41 4.37
C ALA A 87 5.66 1.02 4.09
N THR A 88 5.84 0.19 3.08
CA THR A 88 7.15 -0.13 2.50
C THR A 88 7.27 0.59 1.16
N LEU A 89 8.31 1.37 1.00
CA LEU A 89 8.62 2.05 -0.26
C LEU A 89 9.58 1.20 -1.09
N SER A 90 9.26 1.03 -2.36
CA SER A 90 10.13 0.41 -3.36
C SER A 90 10.68 1.50 -4.27
N ILE A 91 11.97 1.68 -4.29
CA ILE A 91 12.66 2.67 -5.10
C ILE A 91 13.45 1.96 -6.18
N ALA A 92 13.14 2.26 -7.44
CA ALA A 92 13.73 1.64 -8.61
C ALA A 92 14.17 2.69 -9.62
N TYR A 93 15.28 2.41 -10.28
CA TYR A 93 15.78 3.19 -11.39
C TYR A 93 16.45 2.27 -12.41
N MET A 94 16.34 2.60 -13.70
CA MET A 94 16.88 1.76 -14.77
C MET A 94 18.42 1.61 -14.63
N GLY A 95 18.89 0.36 -14.58
CA GLY A 95 20.32 0.04 -14.38
C GLY A 95 20.78 0.05 -12.92
N TYR A 96 19.87 0.25 -11.97
CA TYR A 96 20.17 0.24 -10.54
C TYR A 96 19.38 -0.84 -9.80
N ALA A 97 19.98 -1.36 -8.74
CA ALA A 97 19.28 -2.34 -7.87
C ALA A 97 18.13 -1.67 -7.13
N THR A 98 16.96 -2.30 -7.16
CA THR A 98 15.76 -1.84 -6.43
C THR A 98 16.02 -1.88 -4.94
N ARG A 99 15.66 -0.82 -4.24
CA ARG A 99 15.80 -0.70 -2.79
C ARG A 99 14.44 -0.58 -2.12
N GLU A 100 14.21 -1.43 -1.12
CA GLU A 100 13.01 -1.38 -0.30
C GLU A 100 13.31 -0.73 1.06
N ILE A 101 12.39 0.13 1.51
CA ILE A 101 12.51 0.85 2.78
C ILE A 101 11.21 0.69 3.56
N HIS A 102 11.31 0.04 4.72
CA HIS A 102 10.20 -0.12 5.65
C HIS A 102 10.08 1.11 6.56
N LEU A 103 9.01 1.87 6.42
CA LEU A 103 8.81 3.09 7.19
C LEU A 103 8.56 2.82 8.67
N ALA A 104 7.89 1.71 8.99
CA ALA A 104 7.63 1.30 10.38
C ALA A 104 8.91 1.07 11.20
N LYS A 105 9.99 0.66 10.56
CA LYS A 105 11.28 0.38 11.21
C LYS A 105 12.16 1.62 11.37
N ARG A 106 11.77 2.75 10.81
CA ARG A 106 12.55 3.99 10.89
C ARG A 106 12.33 4.69 12.23
N LYS A 107 13.41 4.87 12.97
CA LYS A 107 13.42 5.64 14.22
C LYS A 107 13.52 7.16 14.02
N LYS A 108 13.98 7.61 12.86
CA LYS A 108 14.15 9.04 12.56
C LYS A 108 13.00 9.57 11.72
N GLN A 109 12.33 10.59 12.22
CA GLN A 109 11.44 11.43 11.44
C GLN A 109 12.29 12.49 10.73
N GLY A 110 12.17 12.58 9.41
CA GLY A 110 12.93 13.52 8.60
C GLY A 110 12.99 13.08 7.15
N ASP A 111 13.62 13.87 6.32
CA ASP A 111 13.74 13.59 4.91
C ASP A 111 14.47 12.26 4.67
N LEU A 112 13.94 11.48 3.76
CA LEU A 112 14.47 10.18 3.40
C LEU A 112 15.60 10.33 2.41
N ARG A 113 16.82 9.94 2.78
CA ARG A 113 17.96 9.90 1.86
C ARG A 113 18.16 8.47 1.37
N VAL A 114 18.00 8.27 0.08
CA VAL A 114 18.13 6.97 -0.57
C VAL A 114 19.33 6.99 -1.50
N THR A 115 20.22 6.03 -1.33
CA THR A 115 21.34 5.80 -2.25
C THR A 115 21.10 4.49 -2.98
N LEU A 116 21.00 4.54 -4.30
CA LEU A 116 20.92 3.36 -5.16
C LEU A 116 22.33 2.98 -5.67
N ARG A 117 22.51 1.67 -5.85
CA ARG A 117 23.75 1.11 -6.44
C ARG A 117 23.44 0.56 -7.81
N GLU A 118 24.37 0.67 -8.73
CA GLU A 118 24.25 0.06 -10.04
C GLU A 118 24.10 -1.46 -9.91
N ASP A 119 23.16 -2.01 -10.65
CA ASP A 119 22.95 -3.45 -10.71
C ASP A 119 23.67 -4.05 -11.91
N SER A 120 24.93 -4.40 -11.71
CA SER A 120 25.72 -5.07 -12.71
C SER A 120 25.26 -6.49 -13.02
N GLN A 121 24.48 -7.11 -12.13
CA GLN A 121 23.98 -8.47 -12.32
C GLN A 121 22.86 -8.56 -13.34
N GLN A 122 21.96 -7.62 -13.39
CA GLN A 122 20.89 -7.59 -14.40
C GLN A 122 21.46 -7.57 -15.83
N LEU A 123 22.50 -6.81 -16.08
CA LEU A 123 23.16 -6.75 -17.37
C LEU A 123 23.83 -8.08 -17.73
N LYS A 124 24.43 -8.76 -16.77
CA LYS A 124 25.02 -10.09 -16.96
C LYS A 124 23.99 -11.16 -17.27
N GLU A 125 22.85 -11.17 -16.59
CA GLU A 125 21.76 -12.13 -16.85
C GLU A 125 21.20 -11.98 -18.28
N VAL A 126 20.98 -10.77 -18.74
CA VAL A 126 20.51 -10.50 -20.10
C VAL A 126 21.52 -11.00 -21.15
N VAL A 127 22.81 -10.77 -20.95
CA VAL A 127 23.88 -11.23 -21.85
C VAL A 127 23.98 -12.76 -21.86
N VAL A 128 23.91 -13.40 -20.70
CA VAL A 128 23.94 -14.89 -20.58
C VAL A 128 22.73 -15.52 -21.27
N THR A 129 21.54 -14.96 -21.12
CA THR A 129 20.31 -15.43 -21.80
C THR A 129 20.46 -15.33 -23.33
N ALA A 130 20.98 -14.23 -23.83
CA ALA A 130 21.24 -14.08 -25.27
C ALA A 130 22.27 -15.08 -25.80
N MET A 131 23.31 -15.37 -25.07
CA MET A 131 24.30 -16.40 -25.40
C MET A 131 23.69 -17.82 -25.35
N GLY A 132 22.82 -18.11 -24.39
CA GLY A 132 22.11 -19.38 -24.29
C GLY A 132 21.23 -19.64 -25.52
N ILE A 133 20.52 -18.66 -26.00
CA ILE A 133 19.70 -18.73 -27.21
C ILE A 133 20.54 -19.05 -28.45
N LYS A 134 21.69 -18.41 -28.59
CA LYS A 134 22.64 -18.68 -29.72
C LYS A 134 23.16 -20.12 -29.68
N LYS A 135 23.48 -20.67 -28.53
CA LYS A 135 23.90 -22.06 -28.36
C LYS A 135 22.82 -23.04 -28.80
N ASP A 136 21.61 -22.79 -28.42
CA ASP A 136 20.47 -23.64 -28.82
C ASP A 136 20.26 -23.65 -30.31
N THR A 137 20.37 -22.52 -30.97
CA THR A 137 20.29 -22.39 -32.41
C THR A 137 21.39 -23.19 -33.12
N LYS A 138 22.60 -23.17 -32.62
CA LYS A 138 23.72 -23.96 -33.14
C LYS A 138 23.51 -25.46 -32.99
N ARG A 139 22.96 -25.92 -31.87
CA ARG A 139 22.62 -27.32 -31.62
C ARG A 139 21.58 -27.83 -32.62
N LEU A 140 20.57 -27.02 -32.88
CA LEU A 140 19.54 -27.33 -33.87
C LEU A 140 20.08 -27.44 -35.28
N GLY A 141 21.13 -26.69 -35.59
CA GLY A 141 21.80 -26.78 -36.88
C GLY A 141 22.54 -28.11 -37.15
N TYR A 142 22.88 -28.85 -36.11
CA TYR A 142 23.53 -30.17 -36.20
C TYR A 142 22.56 -31.34 -36.17
N ALA A 143 21.35 -31.10 -35.79
CA ALA A 143 20.34 -32.11 -35.75
C ALA A 143 19.67 -32.26 -37.12
#